data_2f26c8c773216914bdb4c3827cc12059
#
_entry.id   2f26c8c773216914bdb4c3827cc12059
#
_cell.length_a   1.000
_cell.length_b   1.000
_cell.length_c   1.000
_cell.angle_alpha   90.00
_cell.angle_beta   90.00
_cell.angle_gamma   90.00
#
_symmetry.space_group_name_H-M   'P 1'
#
loop_
_entity.id
_entity.type
_entity.pdbx_description
1 polymer ?
#
loop_
_entity_poly.entity_id
_entity_poly.type
_entity_poly.pdbx_seq_one_letter_code
_entity_poly.pdbx_strand_id
1 'polypeptide(L)'
;MEYLTEIVGEKGYIKVEGDLDSEQSGEALRKAFNNVYDRGKRTIVLDLTQVQIINSYGIGKVLMCYKRLKAENGVLMVKPLGGFVKETFELLMLDKLLPVDNG
;
A
#
# COMPACT_ATOMS: atom_id res chain seq x y z
N MET A 1 16.16 3.23 -1.48
CA MET A 1 14.71 3.00 -1.54
C MET A 1 13.99 4.03 -0.69
N GLU A 2 13.11 4.76 -1.30
CA GLU A 2 12.44 5.87 -0.65
C GLU A 2 10.95 5.62 -0.57
N TYR A 3 10.35 5.93 0.59
CA TYR A 3 8.92 5.90 0.78
C TYR A 3 8.49 7.28 1.24
N LEU A 4 7.65 7.91 0.46
CA LEU A 4 7.18 9.25 0.75
C LEU A 4 5.79 9.16 1.37
N THR A 5 5.61 9.87 2.48
CA THR A 5 4.31 9.90 3.15
C THR A 5 3.76 11.32 3.13
N GLU A 6 2.45 11.42 2.96
CA GLU A 6 1.76 12.71 2.92
C GLU A 6 0.40 12.57 3.56
N ILE A 7 -0.01 13.57 4.32
CA ILE A 7 -1.35 13.62 4.90
C ILE A 7 -2.13 14.71 4.17
N VAL A 8 -3.29 14.34 3.63
CA VAL A 8 -4.19 15.29 2.97
C VAL A 8 -5.58 15.09 3.58
N GLY A 9 -5.98 15.98 4.48
CA GLY A 9 -7.27 15.85 5.18
C GLY A 9 -7.31 14.57 5.99
N GLU A 10 -8.31 13.74 5.71
CA GLU A 10 -8.50 12.47 6.42
C GLU A 10 -7.71 11.33 5.83
N LYS A 11 -7.04 11.54 4.70
CA LYS A 11 -6.30 10.48 4.02
C LYS A 11 -4.81 10.59 4.24
N GLY A 12 -4.17 9.43 4.43
CA GLY A 12 -2.72 9.33 4.41
C GLY A 12 -2.31 8.67 3.10
N TYR A 13 -1.25 9.18 2.48
CA TYR A 13 -0.73 8.65 1.23
C TYR A 13 0.69 8.13 1.45
N ILE A 14 0.97 6.97 0.89
CA ILE A 14 2.31 6.38 0.93
C ILE A 14 2.71 6.10 -0.51
N LYS A 15 3.70 6.83 -1.00
CA LYS A 15 4.25 6.60 -2.33
C LYS A 15 5.49 5.73 -2.19
N VAL A 16 5.47 4.58 -2.85
CA VAL A 16 6.57 3.63 -2.85
C VAL A 16 7.42 3.86 -4.10
N GLU A 17 8.69 4.16 -3.90
CA GLU A 17 9.64 4.33 -4.99
C GLU A 17 10.59 3.15 -5.01
N GLY A 18 10.48 2.31 -6.05
CA GLY A 18 11.25 1.09 -6.18
C GLY A 18 10.40 -0.15 -5.98
N ASP A 19 11.01 -1.31 -6.07
CA ASP A 19 10.30 -2.57 -6.07
C ASP A 19 9.98 -3.06 -4.66
N LEU A 20 8.87 -3.78 -4.54
CA LEU A 20 8.44 -4.42 -3.29
C LEU A 20 8.77 -5.90 -3.37
N ASP A 21 10.05 -6.23 -3.39
CA ASP A 21 10.53 -7.57 -3.69
C ASP A 21 11.55 -8.12 -2.69
N SER A 22 11.74 -7.46 -1.56
CA SER A 22 12.71 -7.90 -0.56
C SER A 22 12.18 -7.70 0.84
N GLU A 23 12.83 -8.35 1.80
CA GLU A 23 12.51 -8.17 3.21
C GLU A 23 12.67 -6.69 3.60
N GLN A 24 13.74 -6.05 3.12
CA GLN A 24 14.00 -4.64 3.43
C GLN A 24 12.90 -3.74 2.88
N SER A 25 12.46 -3.98 1.63
CA SER A 25 11.40 -3.16 1.05
C SER A 25 10.07 -3.37 1.76
N GLY A 26 9.78 -4.60 2.18
CA GLY A 26 8.58 -4.89 2.96
C GLY A 26 8.60 -4.19 4.31
N GLU A 27 9.75 -4.20 5.00
CA GLU A 27 9.88 -3.50 6.28
C GLU A 27 9.78 -1.99 6.12
N ALA A 28 10.32 -1.45 5.03
CA ALA A 28 10.20 -0.02 4.75
C ALA A 28 8.72 0.36 4.58
N LEU A 29 7.93 -0.48 3.90
CA LEU A 29 6.50 -0.24 3.77
C LEU A 29 5.81 -0.29 5.13
N ARG A 30 6.16 -1.27 5.97
CA ARG A 30 5.59 -1.39 7.31
C ARG A 30 5.85 -0.12 8.13
N LYS A 31 7.07 0.39 8.10
CA LYS A 31 7.44 1.59 8.83
C LYS A 31 6.69 2.82 8.31
N ALA A 32 6.59 2.97 7.00
CA ALA A 32 5.87 4.09 6.42
C ALA A 32 4.39 4.03 6.79
N PHE A 33 3.81 2.82 6.74
CA PHE A 33 2.42 2.61 7.13
C PHE A 33 2.21 2.98 8.60
N ASN A 34 3.07 2.49 9.49
CA ASN A 34 2.97 2.79 10.92
C ASN A 34 3.05 4.29 11.17
N ASN A 35 3.92 5.00 10.46
CA ASN A 35 4.05 6.44 10.59
C ASN A 35 2.71 7.15 10.33
N VAL A 36 2.04 6.76 9.25
CA VAL A 36 0.75 7.36 8.88
C VAL A 36 -0.37 6.89 9.82
N TYR A 37 -0.39 5.61 10.14
CA TYR A 37 -1.38 5.00 11.03
C TYR A 37 -1.32 5.62 12.42
N ASP A 38 -0.12 5.82 12.96
CA ASP A 38 0.07 6.38 14.30
C ASP A 38 -0.33 7.85 14.37
N ARG A 39 -0.48 8.51 13.22
CA ARG A 39 -0.99 9.88 13.15
C ARG A 39 -2.52 9.90 13.08
N GLY A 40 -3.16 8.77 13.32
CA GLY A 40 -4.60 8.66 13.44
C GLY A 40 -5.35 8.45 12.13
N LYS A 41 -4.64 8.27 11.02
CA LYS A 41 -5.30 8.10 9.73
C LYS A 41 -5.79 6.67 9.56
N ARG A 42 -7.04 6.52 9.11
CA ARG A 42 -7.67 5.21 8.90
C ARG A 42 -8.11 5.00 7.45
N THR A 43 -7.91 5.99 6.60
CA THR A 43 -8.00 5.84 5.16
C THR A 43 -6.60 6.11 4.62
N ILE A 44 -5.95 5.07 4.11
CA ILE A 44 -4.56 5.13 3.66
C ILE A 44 -4.50 4.66 2.22
N VAL A 45 -3.84 5.44 1.38
CA VAL A 45 -3.71 5.15 -0.05
C VAL A 45 -2.27 4.77 -0.34
N LEU A 46 -2.09 3.61 -0.95
CA LEU A 46 -0.78 3.18 -1.45
C LEU A 46 -0.64 3.61 -2.91
N ASP A 47 0.38 4.38 -3.19
CA ASP A 47 0.75 4.74 -4.55
C ASP A 47 1.87 3.80 -4.98
N LEU A 48 1.51 2.80 -5.77
CA LEU A 48 2.44 1.78 -6.27
C LEU A 48 2.79 2.01 -7.74
N THR A 49 2.57 3.22 -8.24
CA THR A 49 2.80 3.52 -9.66
C THR A 49 4.27 3.43 -10.06
N GLN A 50 5.18 3.56 -9.09
CA GLN A 50 6.62 3.44 -9.32
C GLN A 50 7.15 2.04 -9.02
N VAL A 51 6.26 1.11 -8.66
CA VAL A 51 6.65 -0.28 -8.37
C VAL A 51 6.48 -1.09 -9.62
N GLN A 52 7.56 -1.75 -10.07
CA GLN A 52 7.52 -2.61 -11.25
C GLN A 52 7.41 -4.08 -10.87
N ILE A 53 8.00 -4.45 -9.74
CA ILE A 53 8.05 -5.85 -9.28
C ILE A 53 7.51 -5.92 -7.86
N ILE A 54 6.62 -6.86 -7.61
CA ILE A 54 6.13 -7.18 -6.28
C ILE A 54 6.12 -8.70 -6.13
N ASN A 55 6.53 -9.19 -4.97
CA ASN A 55 6.53 -10.62 -4.67
C ASN A 55 5.93 -10.85 -3.28
N SER A 56 6.12 -12.06 -2.74
CA SER A 56 5.50 -12.43 -1.47
C SER A 56 5.88 -11.51 -0.31
N TYR A 57 7.08 -10.93 -0.31
CA TYR A 57 7.47 -9.98 0.75
C TYR A 57 6.58 -8.74 0.72
N GLY A 58 6.40 -8.17 -0.48
CA GLY A 58 5.55 -7.00 -0.63
C GLY A 58 4.08 -7.31 -0.43
N ILE A 59 3.60 -8.40 -1.01
CA ILE A 59 2.20 -8.83 -0.88
C ILE A 59 1.85 -9.03 0.58
N GLY A 60 2.73 -9.71 1.33
CA GLY A 60 2.50 -9.93 2.76
C GLY A 60 2.33 -8.64 3.54
N LYS A 61 3.14 -7.63 3.23
CA LYS A 61 3.05 -6.34 3.92
C LYS A 61 1.80 -5.55 3.51
N VAL A 62 1.41 -5.62 2.24
CA VAL A 62 0.17 -4.99 1.79
C VAL A 62 -1.02 -5.61 2.53
N LEU A 63 -1.05 -6.94 2.65
CA LEU A 63 -2.12 -7.62 3.37
C LEU A 63 -2.11 -7.28 4.85
N MET A 64 -0.93 -7.13 5.46
CA MET A 64 -0.83 -6.70 6.85
C MET A 64 -1.47 -5.32 7.05
N CYS A 65 -1.15 -4.38 6.16
CA CYS A 65 -1.74 -3.04 6.21
C CYS A 65 -3.26 -3.11 6.08
N TYR A 66 -3.74 -3.92 5.13
CA TYR A 66 -5.16 -4.11 4.91
C TYR A 66 -5.86 -4.62 6.19
N LYS A 67 -5.30 -5.65 6.80
CA LYS A 67 -5.91 -6.26 7.99
C LYS A 67 -5.95 -5.29 9.17
N ARG A 68 -4.88 -4.53 9.37
CA ARG A 68 -4.83 -3.56 10.47
C ARG A 68 -5.89 -2.48 10.32
N LEU A 69 -6.04 -1.95 9.11
CA LEU A 69 -7.06 -0.93 8.85
C LEU A 69 -8.45 -1.50 8.97
N LYS A 70 -8.69 -2.69 8.44
CA LYS A 70 -10.00 -3.31 8.51
C LYS A 70 -10.43 -3.55 9.96
N ALA A 71 -9.51 -3.91 10.83
CA ALA A 71 -9.81 -4.12 12.24
C ALA A 71 -10.29 -2.84 12.95
N GLU A 72 -9.97 -1.68 12.39
CA GLU A 72 -10.37 -0.37 12.92
C GLU A 72 -11.41 0.32 12.05
N ASN A 73 -12.11 -0.45 11.21
CA ASN A 73 -13.10 0.07 10.25
C ASN A 73 -12.49 1.06 9.26
N GLY A 74 -11.20 0.91 9.00
CA GLY A 74 -10.48 1.74 8.05
C GLY A 74 -10.48 1.14 6.66
N VAL A 75 -9.87 1.86 5.72
CA VAL A 75 -9.83 1.46 4.31
C VAL A 75 -8.40 1.61 3.79
N LEU A 76 -7.90 0.57 3.14
CA LEU A 76 -6.66 0.64 2.39
C LEU A 76 -7.02 0.74 0.90
N MET A 77 -6.58 1.80 0.27
CA MET A 77 -6.82 2.05 -1.16
C MET A 77 -5.51 2.01 -1.91
N VAL A 78 -5.59 1.90 -3.21
CA VAL A 78 -4.41 2.01 -4.09
C VAL A 78 -4.69 3.01 -5.20
N LYS A 79 -3.65 3.70 -5.66
CA LYS A 79 -3.72 4.46 -6.90
C LYS A 79 -3.88 3.48 -8.06
N PRO A 80 -4.43 3.90 -9.20
CA PRO A 80 -4.60 2.99 -10.34
C PRO A 80 -3.30 2.24 -10.66
N LEU A 81 -3.42 0.91 -10.75
CA LEU A 81 -2.28 0.02 -10.98
C LEU A 81 -2.07 -0.22 -12.47
N GLY A 82 -0.84 -0.61 -12.82
CA GLY A 82 -0.52 -0.98 -14.18
C GLY A 82 0.50 -2.12 -14.21
N GLY A 83 0.72 -2.67 -15.42
CA GLY A 83 1.76 -3.65 -15.65
C GLY A 83 1.66 -4.90 -14.79
N PHE A 84 2.82 -5.39 -14.38
CA PHE A 84 2.93 -6.63 -13.61
C PHE A 84 2.22 -6.53 -12.25
N VAL A 85 2.28 -5.36 -11.61
CA VAL A 85 1.63 -5.18 -10.31
C VAL A 85 0.12 -5.33 -10.45
N LYS A 86 -0.47 -4.75 -11.49
CA LYS A 86 -1.91 -4.89 -11.74
C LYS A 86 -2.27 -6.35 -11.98
N GLU A 87 -1.50 -7.03 -12.83
CA GLU A 87 -1.74 -8.45 -13.12
C GLU A 87 -1.65 -9.30 -11.86
N THR A 88 -0.66 -9.04 -11.02
CA THR A 88 -0.47 -9.77 -9.76
C THR A 88 -1.65 -9.56 -8.82
N PHE A 89 -2.11 -8.31 -8.69
CA PHE A 89 -3.26 -8.01 -7.83
C PHE A 89 -4.51 -8.71 -8.32
N GLU A 90 -4.75 -8.70 -9.64
CA GLU A 90 -5.91 -9.36 -10.21
C GLU A 90 -5.84 -10.88 -10.02
N LEU A 91 -4.68 -11.47 -10.26
CA LEU A 91 -4.47 -12.90 -10.11
C LEU A 91 -4.73 -13.37 -8.68
N LEU A 92 -4.32 -12.57 -7.70
CA LEU A 92 -4.49 -12.88 -6.28
C LEU A 92 -5.80 -12.35 -5.70
N MET A 93 -6.62 -11.74 -6.54
CA MET A 93 -7.91 -11.13 -6.16
C MET A 93 -7.76 -10.00 -5.13
N LEU A 94 -6.59 -9.39 -5.06
CA LEU A 94 -6.36 -8.24 -4.19
C LEU A 94 -7.12 -7.01 -4.68
N ASP A 95 -7.40 -6.94 -5.97
CA ASP A 95 -8.22 -5.87 -6.55
C ASP A 95 -9.64 -5.88 -6.01
N LYS A 96 -10.10 -7.01 -5.48
CA LYS A 96 -11.42 -7.11 -4.84
C LYS A 96 -11.41 -6.55 -3.42
N LEU A 97 -10.25 -6.51 -2.78
CA LEU A 97 -10.10 -6.05 -1.40
C LEU A 97 -9.73 -4.58 -1.29
N LEU A 98 -8.99 -4.07 -2.27
CA LEU A 98 -8.36 -2.75 -2.20
C LEU A 98 -9.00 -1.84 -3.25
N PRO A 99 -9.89 -0.93 -2.83
CA PRO A 99 -10.50 0.00 -3.78
C PRO A 99 -9.46 0.94 -4.38
N VAL A 100 -9.77 1.46 -5.56
CA VAL A 100 -8.88 2.38 -6.27
C VAL A 100 -9.21 3.81 -5.88
N ASP A 101 -8.17 4.59 -5.60
CA ASP A 101 -8.30 6.03 -5.36
C ASP A 101 -7.98 6.74 -6.68
N ASN A 102 -9.00 7.28 -7.32
CA ASN A 102 -8.87 7.97 -8.61
C ASN A 102 -8.61 9.47 -8.48
N GLY A 103 -8.50 9.93 -7.30
CA GLY A 103 -8.31 11.33 -7.15
C GLY A 103 -8.02 11.80 -5.82
#